data_66e1b527967aa065ecbbe9a62a44fcc8
#
_entry.id   66e1b527967aa065ecbbe9a62a44fcc8
#
_cell.length_a   1.000
_cell.length_b   1.000
_cell.length_c   1.000
_cell.angle_alpha   90.00
_cell.angle_beta   90.00
_cell.angle_gamma   90.00
#
_symmetry.space_group_name_H-M   'P 1'
#
loop_
_entity.id
_entity.type
_entity.pdbx_description
1 polymer ?
#
loop_
_entity_poly.entity_id
_entity_poly.type
_entity_poly.pdbx_seq_one_letter_code
_entity_poly.pdbx_strand_id
1 'polypeptide(L)'
;GDGDVELNHDKENNTVSIRNGKITAIIDRHGYIAYYNQNGKELTREYWRNRIDLTQYCVPVNYKAREFKPIIGGDWKVTAYFEAYSDERLYGLGQYQEKYLNRKGLTLELSQRNSQASIPFMISTRGYGFLWNNPALGRVTLGLNRTEWVANSTKQMDYWITAGDTPADI
;
A
#
# COMPACT_ATOMS: atom_id res chain seq x y z
N GLY A 1 15.53 7.49 13.01
CA GLY A 1 14.95 8.36 14.01
C GLY A 1 14.58 7.56 15.22
N ASP A 2 15.19 7.89 16.38
CA ASP A 2 14.88 7.27 17.66
C ASP A 2 13.58 7.85 18.24
N GLY A 3 12.48 7.61 17.51
CA GLY A 3 11.15 7.93 18.01
C GLY A 3 10.65 6.77 18.88
N ASP A 4 10.16 7.07 20.06
CA ASP A 4 9.50 6.08 20.90
C ASP A 4 8.31 5.50 20.15
N VAL A 5 8.33 4.18 19.95
CA VAL A 5 7.21 3.46 19.34
C VAL A 5 6.17 3.20 20.42
N GLU A 6 4.97 3.74 20.22
CA GLU A 6 3.84 3.52 21.12
C GLU A 6 2.98 2.40 20.58
N LEU A 7 2.76 1.37 21.41
CA LEU A 7 1.84 0.26 21.12
C LEU A 7 0.63 0.36 22.06
N ASN A 8 -0.57 0.37 21.50
CA ASN A 8 -1.80 0.36 22.28
C ASN A 8 -2.75 -0.74 21.80
N HIS A 9 -3.44 -1.41 22.73
CA HIS A 9 -4.45 -2.43 22.44
C HIS A 9 -5.79 -1.97 22.99
N ASP A 10 -6.70 -1.62 22.09
CA ASP A 10 -8.09 -1.33 22.40
C ASP A 10 -8.89 -2.63 22.42
N LYS A 11 -9.21 -3.09 23.64
CA LYS A 11 -9.95 -4.34 23.86
C LYS A 11 -11.42 -4.24 23.49
N GLU A 12 -12.02 -3.05 23.58
CA GLU A 12 -13.44 -2.83 23.27
C GLU A 12 -13.69 -2.96 21.78
N ASN A 13 -12.84 -2.32 20.97
CA ASN A 13 -12.94 -2.35 19.52
C ASN A 13 -12.15 -3.51 18.89
N ASN A 14 -11.39 -4.25 19.71
CA ASN A 14 -10.50 -5.32 19.28
C ASN A 14 -9.54 -4.87 18.16
N THR A 15 -8.88 -3.72 18.39
CA THR A 15 -7.90 -3.14 17.48
C THR A 15 -6.56 -2.95 18.18
N VAL A 16 -5.48 -2.98 17.39
CA VAL A 16 -4.13 -2.64 17.84
C VAL A 16 -3.65 -1.44 17.07
N SER A 17 -3.10 -0.45 17.76
CA SER A 17 -2.45 0.69 17.12
C SER A 17 -0.97 0.73 17.44
N ILE A 18 -0.19 1.07 16.42
CA ILE A 18 1.25 1.29 16.50
C ILE A 18 1.52 2.70 16.00
N ARG A 19 2.08 3.55 16.86
CA ARG A 19 2.46 4.91 16.51
C ARG A 19 3.97 5.05 16.47
N ASN A 20 4.47 5.68 15.42
CA ASN A 20 5.87 6.07 15.29
C ASN A 20 5.95 7.48 14.67
N GLY A 21 6.31 8.45 15.48
CA GLY A 21 6.37 9.86 15.07
C GLY A 21 5.01 10.37 14.55
N LYS A 22 4.97 10.78 13.29
CA LYS A 22 3.79 11.38 12.64
C LYS A 22 2.81 10.35 12.07
N ILE A 23 3.09 9.05 12.13
CA ILE A 23 2.25 8.01 11.55
C ILE A 23 1.71 7.07 12.62
N THR A 24 0.46 6.65 12.46
CA THR A 24 -0.19 5.62 13.28
C THR A 24 -0.76 4.55 12.37
N ALA A 25 -0.37 3.30 12.56
CA ALA A 25 -0.99 2.14 11.93
C ALA A 25 -2.03 1.55 12.89
N ILE A 26 -3.25 1.33 12.42
CA ILE A 26 -4.32 0.67 13.16
C ILE A 26 -4.62 -0.65 12.48
N ILE A 27 -4.52 -1.75 13.23
CA ILE A 27 -4.80 -3.10 12.79
C ILE A 27 -6.15 -3.50 13.37
N ASP A 28 -7.09 -3.84 12.50
CA ASP A 28 -8.44 -4.23 12.90
C ASP A 28 -8.50 -5.71 13.36
N ARG A 29 -9.66 -6.14 13.85
CA ARG A 29 -9.92 -7.50 14.31
C ARG A 29 -9.73 -8.59 13.24
N HIS A 30 -9.68 -8.22 11.96
CA HIS A 30 -9.45 -9.12 10.83
C HIS A 30 -7.99 -9.11 10.36
N GLY A 31 -7.13 -8.27 10.98
CA GLY A 31 -5.73 -8.13 10.65
C GLY A 31 -5.46 -7.20 9.45
N TYR A 32 -6.43 -6.37 9.04
CA TYR A 32 -6.22 -5.34 8.02
C TYR A 32 -5.70 -4.05 8.62
N ILE A 33 -4.86 -3.35 7.87
CA ILE A 33 -4.11 -2.19 8.36
C ILE A 33 -4.61 -0.92 7.68
N ALA A 34 -4.88 0.11 8.49
CA ALA A 34 -5.12 1.48 8.06
C ALA A 34 -4.06 2.42 8.67
N TYR A 35 -3.62 3.41 7.90
CA TYR A 35 -2.57 4.34 8.28
C TYR A 35 -3.15 5.75 8.40
N TYR A 36 -2.80 6.42 9.48
CA TYR A 36 -3.28 7.75 9.84
C TYR A 36 -2.10 8.69 10.11
N ASN A 37 -2.27 9.96 9.81
CA ASN A 37 -1.31 10.97 10.23
C ASN A 37 -1.54 11.40 11.70
N GLN A 38 -0.67 12.28 12.18
CA GLN A 38 -0.72 12.82 13.56
C GLN A 38 -2.03 13.54 13.91
N ASN A 39 -2.79 14.00 12.90
CA ASN A 39 -4.06 14.70 13.06
C ASN A 39 -5.28 13.74 12.96
N GLY A 40 -5.05 12.44 12.90
CA GLY A 40 -6.10 11.44 12.76
C GLY A 40 -6.72 11.33 11.37
N LYS A 41 -6.12 11.99 10.34
CA LYS A 41 -6.55 11.85 8.94
C LYS A 41 -6.03 10.53 8.39
N GLU A 42 -6.92 9.73 7.81
CA GLU A 42 -6.53 8.51 7.10
C GLU A 42 -5.69 8.85 5.87
N LEU A 43 -4.51 8.27 5.78
CA LEU A 43 -3.56 8.44 4.68
C LEU A 43 -3.82 7.41 3.59
N THR A 44 -3.79 6.15 3.98
CA THR A 44 -4.10 4.99 3.14
C THR A 44 -4.51 3.82 4.01
N ARG A 45 -5.09 2.81 3.40
CA ARG A 45 -5.47 1.56 4.08
C ARG A 45 -5.42 0.39 3.11
N GLU A 46 -5.28 -0.80 3.63
CA GLU A 46 -5.42 -2.01 2.85
C GLU A 46 -6.81 -2.12 2.24
N TYR A 47 -6.88 -2.49 0.97
CA TYR A 47 -8.15 -2.69 0.26
C TYR A 47 -8.64 -4.11 0.46
N TRP A 48 -9.78 -4.23 1.14
CA TRP A 48 -10.51 -5.49 1.21
C TRP A 48 -12.02 -5.24 1.07
N ARG A 49 -12.73 -6.23 0.59
CA ARG A 49 -14.19 -6.18 0.48
C ARG A 49 -14.75 -7.53 0.84
N ASN A 50 -15.74 -7.51 1.71
CA ASN A 50 -16.60 -8.65 1.99
C ASN A 50 -18.02 -8.26 1.64
N ARG A 51 -18.58 -8.86 0.60
CA ARG A 51 -19.94 -8.56 0.15
C ARG A 51 -21.01 -9.44 0.79
N ILE A 52 -20.65 -10.34 1.68
CA ILE A 52 -21.63 -11.15 2.41
C ILE A 52 -22.65 -10.26 3.14
N ASP A 53 -22.18 -9.14 3.69
CA ASP A 53 -23.01 -8.21 4.46
C ASP A 53 -23.82 -7.24 3.59
N LEU A 54 -23.57 -7.18 2.28
CA LEU A 54 -24.18 -6.18 1.41
C LEU A 54 -25.43 -6.68 0.67
N THR A 55 -25.57 -7.99 0.45
CA THR A 55 -26.77 -8.56 -0.19
C THR A 55 -26.95 -10.03 0.17
N GLN A 56 -28.20 -10.42 0.53
CA GLN A 56 -28.59 -11.79 0.84
C GLN A 56 -28.48 -12.78 -0.34
N TYR A 57 -28.34 -12.28 -1.56
CA TYR A 57 -28.49 -13.07 -2.80
C TYR A 57 -27.24 -13.08 -3.70
N CYS A 58 -26.18 -12.38 -3.35
CA CYS A 58 -24.96 -12.40 -4.15
C CYS A 58 -24.00 -13.46 -3.66
N VAL A 59 -23.36 -14.14 -4.62
CA VAL A 59 -22.18 -14.96 -4.32
C VAL A 59 -21.17 -14.09 -3.59
N PRO A 60 -20.71 -14.48 -2.41
CA PRO A 60 -19.79 -13.66 -1.63
C PRO A 60 -18.48 -13.48 -2.41
N VAL A 61 -18.25 -12.28 -2.89
CA VAL A 61 -16.97 -11.90 -3.45
C VAL A 61 -16.12 -11.36 -2.32
N ASN A 62 -15.16 -12.15 -1.90
CA ASN A 62 -14.19 -11.75 -0.89
C ASN A 62 -12.91 -11.28 -1.59
N TYR A 63 -12.63 -9.98 -1.56
CA TYR A 63 -11.37 -9.40 -1.99
C TYR A 63 -10.44 -9.29 -0.78
N LYS A 64 -9.38 -10.07 -0.80
CA LYS A 64 -8.34 -10.03 0.23
C LYS A 64 -7.38 -8.88 -0.06
N ALA A 65 -6.89 -8.22 0.99
CA ALA A 65 -5.89 -7.17 0.86
C ALA A 65 -4.51 -7.71 0.44
N ARG A 66 -4.24 -8.98 0.76
CA ARG A 66 -2.95 -9.64 0.50
C ARG A 66 -3.18 -11.00 -0.12
N GLU A 67 -2.42 -11.31 -1.16
CA GLU A 67 -2.41 -12.62 -1.79
C GLU A 67 -1.00 -13.18 -1.85
N PHE A 68 -0.85 -14.44 -1.50
CA PHE A 68 0.38 -15.21 -1.61
C PHE A 68 0.09 -16.43 -2.49
N LYS A 69 0.63 -16.45 -3.70
CA LYS A 69 0.49 -17.58 -4.64
C LYS A 69 1.83 -18.29 -4.76
N PRO A 70 1.91 -19.59 -4.40
CA PRO A 70 3.15 -20.33 -4.51
C PRO A 70 3.58 -20.42 -5.98
N ILE A 71 4.88 -20.34 -6.21
CA ILE A 71 5.51 -20.53 -7.52
C ILE A 71 6.50 -21.68 -7.47
N ILE A 72 6.84 -22.22 -8.65
CA ILE A 72 7.86 -23.25 -8.75
C ILE A 72 9.20 -22.68 -8.28
N GLY A 73 9.89 -23.41 -7.40
CA GLY A 73 11.15 -22.96 -6.80
C GLY A 73 11.04 -22.59 -5.32
N GLY A 74 9.83 -22.56 -4.74
CA GLY A 74 9.62 -22.39 -3.30
C GLY A 74 9.39 -20.95 -2.84
N ASP A 75 9.34 -20.02 -3.77
CA ASP A 75 8.96 -18.64 -3.49
C ASP A 75 7.46 -18.39 -3.69
N TRP A 76 7.05 -17.14 -3.49
CA TRP A 76 5.67 -16.69 -3.63
C TRP A 76 5.57 -15.51 -4.59
N LYS A 77 4.55 -15.52 -5.45
CA LYS A 77 4.06 -14.30 -6.05
C LYS A 77 3.19 -13.61 -5.01
N VAL A 78 3.60 -12.42 -4.61
CA VAL A 78 2.92 -11.62 -3.58
C VAL A 78 2.20 -10.46 -4.23
N THR A 79 0.94 -10.24 -3.82
CA THR A 79 0.16 -9.08 -4.23
C THR A 79 -0.41 -8.39 -3.00
N ALA A 80 -0.24 -7.07 -2.92
CA ALA A 80 -0.84 -6.20 -1.92
C ALA A 80 -1.78 -5.19 -2.57
N TYR A 81 -2.94 -5.00 -1.97
CA TYR A 81 -3.96 -4.07 -2.45
C TYR A 81 -4.22 -2.99 -1.41
N PHE A 82 -4.27 -1.74 -1.88
CA PHE A 82 -4.59 -0.56 -1.07
C PHE A 82 -5.74 0.21 -1.68
N GLU A 83 -6.43 1.00 -0.85
CA GLU A 83 -7.50 1.90 -1.33
C GLU A 83 -6.94 2.93 -2.31
N ALA A 84 -7.79 3.34 -3.24
CA ALA A 84 -7.53 4.47 -4.12
C ALA A 84 -8.58 5.55 -3.87
N TYR A 85 -8.12 6.77 -3.60
CA TYR A 85 -8.99 7.90 -3.29
C TYR A 85 -9.11 8.83 -4.50
N SER A 86 -10.30 9.33 -4.77
CA SER A 86 -10.56 10.17 -5.95
C SER A 86 -9.84 11.52 -5.90
N ASP A 87 -9.56 12.03 -4.71
CA ASP A 87 -8.85 13.28 -4.44
C ASP A 87 -7.32 13.15 -4.45
N GLU A 88 -6.80 11.92 -4.61
CA GLU A 88 -5.39 11.61 -4.52
C GLU A 88 -4.67 11.71 -5.86
N ARG A 89 -3.49 12.31 -5.84
CA ARG A 89 -2.51 12.28 -6.93
C ARG A 89 -1.25 11.56 -6.45
N LEU A 90 -0.65 10.77 -7.34
CA LEU A 90 0.48 9.91 -7.03
C LEU A 90 1.68 10.27 -7.91
N TYR A 91 2.84 10.45 -7.31
CA TYR A 91 4.07 10.90 -7.95
C TYR A 91 5.23 9.95 -7.63
N GLY A 92 6.31 10.04 -8.39
CA GLY A 92 7.53 9.25 -8.17
C GLY A 92 7.60 8.01 -9.04
N LEU A 93 8.00 6.88 -8.46
CA LEU A 93 8.25 5.58 -9.10
C LEU A 93 9.46 5.56 -10.04
N GLY A 94 10.27 6.62 -10.05
CA GLY A 94 11.43 6.73 -10.91
C GLY A 94 11.13 7.39 -12.25
N GLN A 95 11.98 7.10 -13.22
CA GLN A 95 11.92 7.70 -14.55
C GLN A 95 11.46 6.68 -15.58
N TYR A 96 10.28 6.94 -16.13
CA TYR A 96 9.66 6.16 -17.21
C TYR A 96 9.47 7.06 -18.43
N GLN A 97 9.30 6.47 -19.62
CA GLN A 97 9.04 7.20 -20.86
C GLN A 97 7.59 7.72 -20.96
N GLU A 98 6.89 7.77 -19.83
CA GLU A 98 5.54 8.29 -19.71
C GLU A 98 5.54 9.81 -19.51
N LYS A 99 4.66 10.50 -20.22
CA LYS A 99 4.54 11.96 -20.15
C LYS A 99 3.76 12.50 -18.96
N TYR A 100 3.17 11.61 -18.17
CA TYR A 100 2.30 11.98 -17.04
C TYR A 100 3.09 12.09 -15.75
N LEU A 101 3.07 13.26 -15.12
CA LEU A 101 3.66 13.47 -13.80
C LEU A 101 2.83 12.79 -12.71
N ASN A 102 1.50 12.97 -12.74
CA ASN A 102 0.58 12.22 -11.90
C ASN A 102 0.41 10.82 -12.47
N ARG A 103 0.83 9.82 -11.71
CA ARG A 103 0.83 8.41 -12.09
C ARG A 103 -0.52 7.71 -11.88
N LYS A 104 -1.51 8.39 -11.32
CA LYS A 104 -2.84 7.79 -11.11
C LYS A 104 -3.47 7.32 -12.42
N GLY A 105 -3.97 6.10 -12.42
CA GLY A 105 -4.53 5.44 -13.61
C GLY A 105 -3.50 4.64 -14.43
N LEU A 106 -2.22 4.66 -14.08
CA LEU A 106 -1.16 3.95 -14.80
C LEU A 106 -0.85 2.58 -14.20
N THR A 107 -0.37 1.69 -15.05
CA THR A 107 0.33 0.46 -14.65
C THR A 107 1.78 0.59 -15.08
N LEU A 108 2.71 0.42 -14.14
CA LEU A 108 4.15 0.51 -14.37
C LEU A 108 4.81 -0.80 -13.98
N GLU A 109 5.72 -1.28 -14.82
CA GLU A 109 6.55 -2.42 -14.46
C GLU A 109 7.70 -1.98 -13.54
N LEU A 110 7.87 -2.69 -12.44
CA LEU A 110 8.97 -2.48 -11.49
C LEU A 110 10.16 -3.31 -11.94
N SER A 111 10.83 -2.83 -12.99
CA SER A 111 12.02 -3.46 -13.58
C SER A 111 12.96 -2.40 -14.15
N GLN A 112 14.25 -2.64 -14.00
CA GLN A 112 15.25 -1.78 -14.65
C GLN A 112 15.34 -2.14 -16.12
N ARG A 113 15.26 -1.14 -16.99
CA ARG A 113 15.42 -1.28 -18.43
C ARG A 113 16.28 -0.16 -18.98
N ASN A 114 16.85 -0.36 -20.17
CA ASN A 114 17.52 0.73 -20.88
C ASN A 114 16.52 1.89 -21.09
N SER A 115 16.97 3.11 -20.82
CA SER A 115 16.20 4.36 -20.85
C SER A 115 15.13 4.50 -19.74
N GLN A 116 15.06 3.60 -18.77
CA GLN A 116 14.14 3.69 -17.63
C GLN A 116 14.86 3.41 -16.31
N ALA A 117 14.52 4.15 -15.27
CA ALA A 117 14.97 3.90 -13.91
C ALA A 117 13.74 3.66 -13.03
N SER A 118 13.58 2.42 -12.56
CA SER A 118 12.49 2.05 -11.66
C SER A 118 12.94 2.24 -10.22
N ILE A 119 12.20 3.06 -9.48
CA ILE A 119 12.38 3.27 -8.04
C ILE A 119 11.00 3.00 -7.41
N PRO A 120 10.81 1.90 -6.66
CA PRO A 120 9.49 1.51 -6.17
C PRO A 120 9.03 2.35 -4.96
N PHE A 121 9.21 3.67 -5.07
CA PHE A 121 8.82 4.66 -4.10
C PHE A 121 7.89 5.69 -4.72
N MET A 122 6.71 5.88 -4.12
CA MET A 122 5.76 6.88 -4.54
C MET A 122 5.40 7.83 -3.40
N ILE A 123 5.01 9.05 -3.75
CA ILE A 123 4.50 10.08 -2.86
C ILE A 123 3.06 10.40 -3.23
N SER A 124 2.20 10.46 -2.21
CA SER A 124 0.79 10.83 -2.35
C SER A 124 0.52 12.25 -1.88
N THR A 125 -0.38 12.95 -2.57
CA THR A 125 -0.91 14.25 -2.10
C THR A 125 -1.70 14.15 -0.79
N ARG A 126 -1.97 12.95 -0.30
CA ARG A 126 -2.59 12.73 1.02
C ARG A 126 -1.59 12.85 2.18
N GLY A 127 -0.28 13.06 1.88
CA GLY A 127 0.77 13.30 2.87
C GLY A 127 1.47 12.01 3.33
N TYR A 128 1.64 11.05 2.42
CA TYR A 128 2.41 9.85 2.72
C TYR A 128 3.33 9.45 1.56
N GLY A 129 4.42 8.76 1.91
CA GLY A 129 5.27 8.02 1.00
C GLY A 129 5.06 6.52 1.17
N PHE A 130 5.18 5.79 0.08
CA PHE A 130 5.09 4.34 0.06
C PHE A 130 6.26 3.75 -0.68
N LEU A 131 7.05 2.90 -0.02
CA LEU A 131 8.15 2.14 -0.60
C LEU A 131 7.75 0.66 -0.66
N TRP A 132 7.72 0.09 -1.87
CA TRP A 132 7.60 -1.34 -2.08
C TRP A 132 8.98 -1.97 -2.03
N ASN A 133 9.41 -2.44 -0.85
CA ASN A 133 10.77 -2.93 -0.59
C ASN A 133 10.95 -4.40 -1.00
N ASN A 134 10.69 -4.71 -2.26
CA ASN A 134 10.87 -6.05 -2.81
C ASN A 134 11.84 -6.01 -4.01
N PRO A 135 12.94 -6.77 -3.98
CA PRO A 135 13.92 -6.78 -5.06
C PRO A 135 13.45 -7.54 -6.31
N ALA A 136 12.34 -8.27 -6.21
CA ALA A 136 11.81 -9.04 -7.31
C ALA A 136 11.21 -8.14 -8.40
N LEU A 137 11.32 -8.57 -9.65
CA LEU A 137 10.53 -7.98 -10.73
C LEU A 137 9.05 -8.03 -10.40
N GLY A 138 8.34 -6.98 -10.73
CA GLY A 138 6.92 -6.88 -10.45
C GLY A 138 6.27 -5.75 -11.22
N ARG A 139 5.15 -5.29 -10.69
CA ARG A 139 4.44 -4.13 -11.23
C ARG A 139 3.68 -3.40 -10.14
N VAL A 140 3.36 -2.15 -10.41
CA VAL A 140 2.37 -1.40 -9.66
C VAL A 140 1.25 -0.94 -10.60
N THR A 141 0.00 -1.13 -10.20
CA THR A 141 -1.17 -0.58 -10.87
C THR A 141 -1.81 0.45 -9.96
N LEU A 142 -1.71 1.71 -10.34
CA LEU A 142 -2.27 2.85 -9.61
C LEU A 142 -3.70 3.12 -10.11
N GLY A 143 -4.57 2.13 -9.93
CA GLY A 143 -5.94 2.18 -10.47
C GLY A 143 -6.82 3.23 -9.80
N LEU A 144 -7.97 3.53 -10.42
CA LEU A 144 -8.94 4.46 -9.86
C LEU A 144 -9.73 3.85 -8.68
N ASN A 145 -9.89 2.52 -8.68
CA ASN A 145 -10.65 1.82 -7.66
C ASN A 145 -9.78 1.23 -6.54
N ARG A 146 -8.55 0.87 -6.87
CA ARG A 146 -7.56 0.32 -5.93
C ARG A 146 -6.15 0.45 -6.49
N THR A 147 -5.18 0.50 -5.60
CA THR A 147 -3.77 0.36 -5.93
C THR A 147 -3.34 -1.08 -5.71
N GLU A 148 -2.59 -1.65 -6.66
CA GLU A 148 -2.09 -3.02 -6.61
C GLU A 148 -0.57 -3.03 -6.76
N TRP A 149 0.13 -3.65 -5.80
CA TRP A 149 1.56 -3.89 -5.83
C TRP A 149 1.83 -5.37 -5.98
N VAL A 150 2.69 -5.75 -6.92
CA VAL A 150 3.02 -7.15 -7.21
C VAL A 150 4.52 -7.36 -7.17
N ALA A 151 4.96 -8.39 -6.44
CA ALA A 151 6.29 -8.98 -6.54
C ALA A 151 6.14 -10.40 -7.11
N ASN A 152 6.85 -10.69 -8.21
CA ASN A 152 6.66 -11.96 -8.92
C ASN A 152 7.33 -13.15 -8.22
N SER A 153 8.35 -12.91 -7.38
CA SER A 153 9.06 -13.95 -6.64
C SER A 153 9.67 -13.36 -5.38
N THR A 154 9.14 -13.71 -4.23
CA THR A 154 9.65 -13.23 -2.94
C THR A 154 9.25 -14.19 -1.82
N LYS A 155 9.99 -14.17 -0.72
CA LYS A 155 9.69 -14.98 0.49
C LYS A 155 8.82 -14.23 1.49
N GLN A 156 8.71 -12.92 1.35
CA GLN A 156 7.97 -12.07 2.28
C GLN A 156 7.35 -10.86 1.57
N MET A 157 6.35 -10.27 2.19
CA MET A 157 5.83 -8.96 1.82
C MET A 157 6.55 -7.91 2.66
N ASP A 158 7.24 -6.99 2.00
CA ASP A 158 7.94 -5.89 2.66
C ASP A 158 7.58 -4.57 1.99
N TYR A 159 7.04 -3.64 2.78
CA TYR A 159 6.77 -2.28 2.35
C TYR A 159 6.89 -1.31 3.52
N TRP A 160 7.18 -0.06 3.22
CA TRP A 160 7.32 1.01 4.20
C TRP A 160 6.36 2.13 3.87
N ILE A 161 5.76 2.72 4.90
CA ILE A 161 4.92 3.90 4.78
C ILE A 161 5.47 4.98 5.70
N THR A 162 5.66 6.17 5.15
CA THR A 162 6.06 7.37 5.87
C THR A 162 4.94 8.40 5.82
N ALA A 163 4.89 9.31 6.78
CA ALA A 163 3.96 10.44 6.78
C ALA A 163 4.71 11.75 6.94
N GLY A 164 4.30 12.77 6.20
CA GLY A 164 4.88 14.11 6.23
C GLY A 164 3.84 15.17 5.90
N ASP A 165 4.10 16.40 6.38
CA ASP A 165 3.23 17.55 6.09
C ASP A 165 3.55 18.13 4.71
N THR A 166 4.80 17.95 4.26
CA THR A 166 5.28 18.33 2.92
C THR A 166 5.99 17.16 2.26
N PRO A 167 6.15 17.15 0.92
CA PRO A 167 6.94 16.13 0.24
C PRO A 167 8.39 16.02 0.72
N ALA A 168 8.94 17.08 1.28
CA ALA A 168 10.30 17.10 1.82
C ALA A 168 10.41 16.41 3.19
N ASP A 169 9.30 16.20 3.89
CA ASP A 169 9.23 15.50 5.17
C ASP A 169 9.05 13.99 4.99
N ILE A 170 8.73 13.54 3.79
CA ILE A 170 8.49 12.16 3.39
C ILE A 170 9.78 11.49 2.89
#